data_3f1751816ae959ce3c884f715cc66f79
#
_entry.id   3f1751816ae959ce3c884f715cc66f79
#
_cell.length_a   1.000
_cell.length_b   1.000
_cell.length_c   1.000
_cell.angle_alpha   90.00
_cell.angle_beta   90.00
_cell.angle_gamma   90.00
#
_symmetry.space_group_name_H-M   'P 1'
#
loop_
_entity.id
_entity.type
_entity.pdbx_description
1 polymer ?
#
loop_
_entity_poly.entity_id
_entity_poly.type
_entity_poly.pdbx_seq_one_letter_code
_entity_poly.pdbx_strand_id
1 'polypeptide(L)'
;MTRCLDCGAERIADQCPYCGLTSAAAELMVRRRLVRRTAFFLVGIIAFVSAAQWYPAVDIDSILIFGGLVFFCSLALGYWIDYRARHRQELEVLKRIYFGMIPVPWILAGVLFLNGKLDHSAPIRIPATVVSKFSTGGLPRSRRLVVASWRYSRRVERIAVDQNDFDRFQRGEDILVQVQKGALSVPWVSGVYRP
;
A
#
# COMPACT_ATOMS: atom_id res chain seq x y z
N MET A 1 13.56 19.91 -34.17
CA MET A 1 12.51 20.57 -33.32
C MET A 1 12.42 19.80 -32.02
N THR A 2 12.61 20.47 -30.88
CA THR A 2 12.56 19.85 -29.55
C THR A 2 11.23 20.18 -28.87
N ARG A 3 10.63 19.21 -28.15
CA ARG A 3 9.40 19.46 -27.39
C ARG A 3 9.70 20.00 -26.00
N CYS A 4 8.87 20.93 -25.54
CA CYS A 4 8.98 21.44 -24.18
C CYS A 4 8.68 20.36 -23.15
N LEU A 5 9.56 20.14 -22.18
CA LEU A 5 9.41 19.09 -21.16
C LEU A 5 8.24 19.35 -20.19
N ASP A 6 7.81 20.61 -20.02
CA ASP A 6 6.71 20.96 -19.11
C ASP A 6 5.33 20.93 -19.77
N CYS A 7 5.16 21.65 -20.89
CA CYS A 7 3.86 21.74 -21.57
C CYS A 7 3.77 20.93 -22.86
N GLY A 8 4.91 20.44 -23.39
CA GLY A 8 5.05 19.60 -24.56
C GLY A 8 4.89 20.27 -25.90
N ALA A 9 4.64 21.56 -25.95
CA ALA A 9 4.58 22.32 -27.19
C ALA A 9 5.92 22.26 -27.94
N GLU A 10 5.88 22.35 -29.26
CA GLU A 10 7.09 22.44 -30.08
C GLU A 10 7.86 23.71 -29.79
N ARG A 11 9.17 23.57 -29.64
CA ARG A 11 10.09 24.69 -29.42
C ARG A 11 10.81 25.06 -30.72
N ILE A 12 10.76 26.33 -31.07
CA ILE A 12 11.53 26.87 -32.17
C ILE A 12 12.74 27.66 -31.64
N ALA A 13 12.65 28.16 -30.39
CA ALA A 13 13.68 28.93 -29.70
C ALA A 13 13.92 28.39 -28.28
N ASP A 14 14.88 28.99 -27.56
CA ASP A 14 15.22 28.58 -26.19
C ASP A 14 14.04 28.77 -25.20
N GLN A 15 13.20 29.75 -25.45
CA GLN A 15 11.95 29.94 -24.70
C GLN A 15 10.77 29.25 -25.39
N CYS A 16 9.94 28.57 -24.59
CA CYS A 16 8.73 27.95 -25.08
C CYS A 16 7.66 29.00 -25.36
N PRO A 17 7.09 29.09 -26.59
CA PRO A 17 6.07 30.11 -26.93
C PRO A 17 4.77 29.93 -26.13
N TYR A 18 4.52 28.76 -25.56
CA TYR A 18 3.28 28.42 -24.86
C TYR A 18 3.33 28.68 -23.35
N CYS A 19 4.43 28.29 -22.67
CA CYS A 19 4.58 28.43 -21.23
C CYS A 19 5.63 29.46 -20.81
N GLY A 20 6.38 30.04 -21.75
CA GLY A 20 7.43 31.03 -21.49
C GLY A 20 8.70 30.51 -20.83
N LEU A 21 8.77 29.20 -20.50
CA LEU A 21 9.88 28.62 -19.77
C LEU A 21 11.07 28.32 -20.70
N THR A 22 12.29 28.59 -20.22
CA THR A 22 13.51 28.13 -20.87
C THR A 22 13.65 26.60 -20.69
N SER A 23 14.53 25.95 -21.47
CA SER A 23 14.76 24.51 -21.37
C SER A 23 15.19 24.10 -19.97
N ALA A 24 16.14 24.84 -19.37
CA ALA A 24 16.63 24.58 -18.03
C ALA A 24 15.54 24.77 -16.94
N ALA A 25 14.72 25.83 -17.08
CA ALA A 25 13.62 26.09 -16.14
C ALA A 25 12.54 24.99 -16.22
N ALA A 26 12.20 24.54 -17.44
CA ALA A 26 11.23 23.46 -17.65
C ALA A 26 11.73 22.13 -17.04
N GLU A 27 13.00 21.78 -17.21
CA GLU A 27 13.62 20.60 -16.64
C GLU A 27 13.61 20.65 -15.09
N LEU A 28 13.96 21.78 -14.51
CA LEU A 28 13.91 21.99 -13.06
C LEU A 28 12.50 21.83 -12.49
N MET A 29 11.49 22.37 -13.20
CA MET A 29 10.08 22.22 -12.80
C MET A 29 9.62 20.78 -12.83
N VAL A 30 9.93 20.04 -13.90
CA VAL A 30 9.60 18.60 -14.03
C VAL A 30 10.30 17.80 -12.93
N ARG A 31 11.60 18.03 -12.70
CA ARG A 31 12.36 17.37 -11.64
C ARG A 31 11.76 17.63 -10.25
N ARG A 32 11.43 18.88 -9.92
CA ARG A 32 10.78 19.22 -8.64
C ARG A 32 9.43 18.53 -8.47
N ARG A 33 8.60 18.49 -9.53
CA ARG A 33 7.32 17.77 -9.50
C ARG A 33 7.51 16.26 -9.30
N LEU A 34 8.49 15.67 -9.99
CA LEU A 34 8.80 14.25 -9.85
C LEU A 34 9.25 13.92 -8.42
N VAL A 35 10.22 14.67 -7.89
CA VAL A 35 10.72 14.46 -6.51
C VAL A 35 9.59 14.58 -5.50
N ARG A 36 8.75 15.62 -5.58
CA ARG A 36 7.61 15.79 -4.66
C ARG A 36 6.61 14.65 -4.73
N ARG A 37 6.30 14.16 -5.94
CA ARG A 37 5.37 13.04 -6.14
C ARG A 37 5.96 11.71 -5.66
N THR A 38 7.24 11.48 -5.92
CA THR A 38 7.94 10.29 -5.40
C THR A 38 8.01 10.31 -3.88
N ALA A 39 8.31 11.46 -3.27
CA ALA A 39 8.30 11.60 -1.82
C ALA A 39 6.91 11.31 -1.24
N PHE A 40 5.85 11.85 -1.87
CA PHE A 40 4.47 11.58 -1.45
C PHE A 40 4.12 10.08 -1.55
N PHE A 41 4.51 9.40 -2.63
CA PHE A 41 4.34 7.96 -2.78
C PHE A 41 5.08 7.17 -1.70
N LEU A 42 6.35 7.51 -1.41
CA LEU A 42 7.14 6.84 -0.37
C LEU A 42 6.53 7.03 1.02
N VAL A 43 6.04 8.23 1.34
CA VAL A 43 5.32 8.48 2.60
C VAL A 43 4.03 7.63 2.66
N GLY A 44 3.34 7.46 1.53
CA GLY A 44 2.19 6.55 1.43
C GLY A 44 2.56 5.10 1.73
N ILE A 45 3.69 4.62 1.23
CA ILE A 45 4.20 3.27 1.55
C ILE A 45 4.47 3.14 3.05
N ILE A 46 5.13 4.13 3.66
CA ILE A 46 5.39 4.13 5.10
C ILE A 46 4.07 4.10 5.89
N ALA A 47 3.10 4.91 5.50
CA ALA A 47 1.78 4.93 6.12
C ALA A 47 1.06 3.57 6.01
N PHE A 48 1.11 2.93 4.82
CA PHE A 48 0.55 1.60 4.60
C PHE A 48 1.22 0.53 5.47
N VAL A 49 2.56 0.51 5.51
CA VAL A 49 3.31 -0.43 6.35
C VAL A 49 2.98 -0.23 7.83
N SER A 50 2.91 1.02 8.29
CA SER A 50 2.52 1.33 9.67
C SER A 50 1.10 0.87 10.00
N ALA A 51 0.14 1.15 9.12
CA ALA A 51 -1.24 0.70 9.29
C ALA A 51 -1.34 -0.85 9.31
N ALA A 52 -0.58 -1.54 8.45
CA ALA A 52 -0.52 -3.00 8.42
C ALA A 52 0.16 -3.62 9.65
N GLN A 53 1.02 -2.86 10.35
CA GLN A 53 1.60 -3.30 11.63
C GLN A 53 0.62 -3.10 12.79
N TRP A 54 -0.13 -2.00 12.81
CA TRP A 54 -1.11 -1.71 13.86
C TRP A 54 -2.38 -2.55 13.74
N TYR A 55 -2.79 -2.84 12.52
CA TYR A 55 -4.00 -3.61 12.19
C TYR A 55 -3.67 -4.74 11.21
N PRO A 56 -2.94 -5.78 11.69
CA PRO A 56 -2.49 -6.87 10.82
C PRO A 56 -3.68 -7.70 10.33
N ALA A 57 -4.04 -7.51 9.07
CA ALA A 57 -5.12 -8.26 8.47
C ALA A 57 -4.77 -9.74 8.34
N VAL A 58 -5.76 -10.59 8.63
CA VAL A 58 -5.65 -12.05 8.49
C VAL A 58 -5.58 -12.44 7.01
N ASP A 59 -6.30 -11.72 6.14
CA ASP A 59 -6.37 -12.02 4.71
C ASP A 59 -5.70 -10.94 3.87
N ILE A 60 -4.40 -11.14 3.60
CA ILE A 60 -3.61 -10.22 2.80
C ILE A 60 -4.00 -10.25 1.32
N ASP A 61 -4.54 -11.38 0.83
CA ASP A 61 -4.90 -11.54 -0.58
C ASP A 61 -6.06 -10.63 -0.95
N SER A 62 -7.07 -10.50 -0.07
CA SER A 62 -8.17 -9.56 -0.25
C SER A 62 -7.71 -8.11 -0.32
N ILE A 63 -6.68 -7.75 0.47
CA ILE A 63 -6.08 -6.41 0.45
C ILE A 63 -5.34 -6.17 -0.87
N LEU A 64 -4.62 -7.18 -1.36
CA LEU A 64 -3.90 -7.09 -2.64
C LEU A 64 -4.87 -6.97 -3.83
N ILE A 65 -5.97 -7.73 -3.84
CA ILE A 65 -7.02 -7.63 -4.85
C ILE A 65 -7.64 -6.23 -4.82
N PHE A 66 -7.98 -5.72 -3.63
CA PHE A 66 -8.49 -4.37 -3.48
C PHE A 66 -7.48 -3.31 -3.95
N GLY A 67 -6.19 -3.48 -3.63
CA GLY A 67 -5.11 -2.62 -4.11
C GLY A 67 -5.01 -2.61 -5.63
N GLY A 68 -5.13 -3.78 -6.26
CA GLY A 68 -5.22 -3.91 -7.72
C GLY A 68 -6.40 -3.15 -8.31
N LEU A 69 -7.59 -3.28 -7.72
CA LEU A 69 -8.78 -2.56 -8.14
C LEU A 69 -8.57 -1.04 -8.05
N VAL A 70 -8.06 -0.55 -6.94
CA VAL A 70 -7.73 0.88 -6.73
C VAL A 70 -6.74 1.37 -7.79
N PHE A 71 -5.72 0.58 -8.10
CA PHE A 71 -4.74 0.90 -9.14
C PHE A 71 -5.40 1.06 -10.52
N PHE A 72 -6.22 0.09 -10.94
CA PHE A 72 -6.92 0.15 -12.22
C PHE A 72 -7.93 1.31 -12.28
N CYS A 73 -8.67 1.57 -11.21
CA CYS A 73 -9.55 2.74 -11.12
C CYS A 73 -8.77 4.05 -11.24
N SER A 74 -7.60 4.14 -10.61
CA SER A 74 -6.73 5.32 -10.70
C SER A 74 -6.17 5.53 -12.11
N LEU A 75 -5.82 4.45 -12.81
CA LEU A 75 -5.43 4.50 -14.22
C LEU A 75 -6.56 4.96 -15.13
N ALA A 76 -7.76 4.40 -14.94
CA ALA A 76 -8.95 4.76 -15.71
C ALA A 76 -9.32 6.23 -15.51
N LEU A 77 -9.29 6.71 -14.25
CA LEU A 77 -9.55 8.11 -13.92
C LEU A 77 -8.50 9.04 -14.55
N GLY A 78 -7.21 8.67 -14.46
CA GLY A 78 -6.13 9.43 -15.10
C GLY A 78 -6.32 9.51 -16.62
N TYR A 79 -6.67 8.39 -17.27
CA TYR A 79 -6.97 8.37 -18.69
C TYR A 79 -8.17 9.27 -19.04
N TRP A 80 -9.24 9.21 -18.26
CA TRP A 80 -10.43 10.02 -18.48
C TRP A 80 -10.17 11.52 -18.33
N ILE A 81 -9.36 11.91 -17.32
CA ILE A 81 -8.94 13.32 -17.14
C ILE A 81 -8.10 13.79 -18.34
N ASP A 82 -7.14 12.98 -18.80
CA ASP A 82 -6.31 13.31 -19.95
C ASP A 82 -7.13 13.40 -21.24
N TYR A 83 -8.10 12.50 -21.42
CA TYR A 83 -9.01 12.54 -22.58
C TYR A 83 -9.85 13.81 -22.61
N ARG A 84 -10.36 14.26 -21.46
CA ARG A 84 -11.13 15.52 -21.37
C ARG A 84 -10.26 16.77 -21.54
N ALA A 85 -9.03 16.72 -21.15
CA ALA A 85 -8.11 17.87 -21.20
C ALA A 85 -7.60 18.21 -22.62
N ARG A 86 -8.18 17.70 -23.68
CA ARG A 86 -8.04 17.92 -25.17
C ARG A 86 -6.74 18.50 -25.74
N HIS A 87 -5.80 18.94 -24.91
CA HIS A 87 -4.58 19.65 -25.32
C HIS A 87 -3.29 19.02 -24.79
N ARG A 88 -3.35 17.84 -24.19
CA ARG A 88 -2.14 17.27 -23.58
C ARG A 88 -1.68 16.02 -24.31
N GLN A 89 -0.43 16.14 -24.64
CA GLN A 89 0.44 15.11 -25.15
C GLN A 89 0.11 13.74 -24.63
N GLU A 90 0.23 12.76 -25.51
CA GLU A 90 0.30 11.36 -25.17
C GLU A 90 1.35 11.15 -24.07
N LEU A 91 0.90 11.09 -22.84
CA LEU A 91 1.76 10.66 -21.74
C LEU A 91 2.24 9.25 -22.07
N GLU A 92 3.55 9.06 -22.09
CA GLU A 92 4.14 7.74 -22.21
C GLU A 92 3.48 6.78 -21.22
N VAL A 93 3.16 5.57 -21.66
CA VAL A 93 2.47 4.55 -20.86
C VAL A 93 3.10 4.40 -19.47
N LEU A 94 4.44 4.47 -19.39
CA LEU A 94 5.18 4.39 -18.13
C LEU A 94 4.83 5.50 -17.13
N LYS A 95 4.64 6.74 -17.61
CA LYS A 95 4.22 7.87 -16.77
C LYS A 95 2.79 7.69 -16.25
N ARG A 96 1.89 7.13 -17.07
CA ARG A 96 0.50 6.82 -16.62
C ARG A 96 0.49 5.77 -15.53
N ILE A 97 1.24 4.69 -15.69
CA ILE A 97 1.39 3.64 -14.68
C ILE A 97 1.91 4.23 -13.37
N TYR A 98 2.99 5.02 -13.44
CA TYR A 98 3.55 5.68 -12.27
C TYR A 98 2.53 6.55 -11.53
N PHE A 99 1.75 7.38 -12.25
CA PHE A 99 0.73 8.22 -11.63
C PHE A 99 -0.44 7.43 -11.03
N GLY A 100 -0.84 6.34 -11.67
CA GLY A 100 -1.85 5.44 -11.14
C GLY A 100 -1.42 4.73 -9.86
N MET A 101 -0.12 4.50 -9.65
CA MET A 101 0.40 3.87 -8.43
C MET A 101 0.42 4.80 -7.20
N ILE A 102 0.52 6.11 -7.40
CA ILE A 102 0.71 7.07 -6.28
C ILE A 102 -0.39 7.00 -5.20
N PRO A 103 -1.70 6.98 -5.52
CA PRO A 103 -2.74 6.96 -4.50
C PRO A 103 -2.92 5.59 -3.82
N VAL A 104 -2.45 4.50 -4.42
CA VAL A 104 -2.70 3.13 -3.96
C VAL A 104 -2.27 2.93 -2.49
N PRO A 105 -1.01 3.21 -2.07
CA PRO A 105 -0.60 2.95 -0.70
C PRO A 105 -1.35 3.82 0.31
N TRP A 106 -1.76 5.04 -0.05
CA TRP A 106 -2.56 5.91 0.81
C TRP A 106 -3.96 5.36 1.03
N ILE A 107 -4.61 4.90 -0.02
CA ILE A 107 -5.96 4.32 0.07
C ILE A 107 -5.92 3.04 0.88
N LEU A 108 -4.93 2.16 0.65
CA LEU A 108 -4.75 0.94 1.42
C LEU A 108 -4.46 1.23 2.89
N ALA A 109 -3.59 2.21 3.19
CA ALA A 109 -3.33 2.66 4.55
C ALA A 109 -4.61 3.16 5.23
N GLY A 110 -5.38 4.01 4.54
CA GLY A 110 -6.65 4.54 5.02
C GLY A 110 -7.68 3.43 5.29
N VAL A 111 -7.81 2.46 4.38
CA VAL A 111 -8.71 1.32 4.55
C VAL A 111 -8.35 0.48 5.77
N LEU A 112 -7.08 0.11 5.93
CA LEU A 112 -6.63 -0.66 7.09
C LEU A 112 -6.83 0.10 8.39
N PHE A 113 -6.46 1.38 8.41
CA PHE A 113 -6.61 2.23 9.58
C PHE A 113 -8.09 2.41 9.99
N LEU A 114 -8.97 2.73 9.04
CA LEU A 114 -10.41 2.87 9.30
C LEU A 114 -11.03 1.53 9.72
N ASN A 115 -10.62 0.44 9.07
CA ASN A 115 -11.09 -0.91 9.39
C ASN A 115 -10.79 -1.28 10.84
N GLY A 116 -9.59 -1.02 11.34
CA GLY A 116 -9.22 -1.34 12.71
C GLY A 116 -9.70 -0.29 13.73
N LYS A 117 -9.58 1.02 13.39
CA LYS A 117 -9.92 2.10 14.33
C LYS A 117 -11.42 2.23 14.60
N LEU A 118 -12.25 1.96 13.59
CA LEU A 118 -13.72 2.01 13.71
C LEU A 118 -14.33 0.66 14.07
N ASP A 119 -13.50 -0.35 14.31
CA ASP A 119 -13.97 -1.67 14.70
C ASP A 119 -14.38 -1.68 16.19
N HIS A 120 -15.66 -1.88 16.43
CA HIS A 120 -16.25 -2.05 17.74
C HIS A 120 -16.75 -3.48 17.97
N SER A 121 -16.35 -4.42 17.10
CA SER A 121 -16.78 -5.81 17.23
C SER A 121 -16.13 -6.48 18.44
N ALA A 122 -16.88 -7.39 19.07
CA ALA A 122 -16.33 -8.21 20.13
C ALA A 122 -15.22 -9.12 19.57
N PRO A 123 -14.04 -9.18 20.23
CA PRO A 123 -12.94 -10.02 19.76
C PRO A 123 -13.29 -11.50 19.95
N ILE A 124 -12.97 -12.31 18.95
CA ILE A 124 -13.14 -13.78 18.99
C ILE A 124 -11.77 -14.39 19.26
N ARG A 125 -11.67 -15.29 20.25
CA ARG A 125 -10.46 -16.04 20.55
C ARG A 125 -10.51 -17.39 19.86
N ILE A 126 -9.51 -17.67 19.04
CA ILE A 126 -9.41 -18.88 18.23
C ILE A 126 -8.20 -19.67 18.70
N PRO A 127 -8.36 -20.94 19.14
CA PRO A 127 -7.23 -21.79 19.49
C PRO A 127 -6.45 -22.16 18.20
N ALA A 128 -5.14 -22.08 18.28
CA ALA A 128 -4.25 -22.43 17.18
C ALA A 128 -2.90 -22.94 17.72
N THR A 129 -2.25 -23.83 16.98
CA THR A 129 -0.92 -24.36 17.36
C THR A 129 0.16 -23.70 16.50
N VAL A 130 1.25 -23.28 17.11
CA VAL A 130 2.41 -22.68 16.42
C VAL A 130 3.16 -23.75 15.63
N VAL A 131 3.11 -23.70 14.32
CA VAL A 131 3.81 -24.64 13.42
C VAL A 131 5.27 -24.23 13.22
N SER A 132 5.51 -22.94 12.99
CA SER A 132 6.86 -22.40 12.83
C SER A 132 6.89 -20.90 13.10
N LYS A 133 8.11 -20.35 13.17
CA LYS A 133 8.36 -18.90 13.34
C LYS A 133 9.32 -18.45 12.25
N PHE A 134 9.11 -17.27 11.70
CA PHE A 134 10.10 -16.66 10.82
C PHE A 134 10.12 -15.13 10.96
N SER A 135 11.31 -14.60 10.75
CA SER A 135 11.49 -13.15 10.66
C SER A 135 12.11 -12.79 9.31
N THR A 136 11.65 -11.72 8.70
CA THR A 136 12.28 -11.18 7.50
C THR A 136 13.37 -10.21 7.89
N GLY A 137 14.59 -10.46 7.39
CA GLY A 137 15.75 -9.60 7.62
C GLY A 137 15.75 -8.36 6.72
N GLY A 138 14.83 -7.43 6.93
CA GLY A 138 14.76 -6.17 6.18
C GLY A 138 14.23 -5.03 7.07
N LEU A 139 14.21 -3.80 6.55
CA LEU A 139 13.52 -2.68 7.19
C LEU A 139 12.17 -2.46 6.46
N PRO A 140 11.02 -2.56 7.18
CA PRO A 140 10.88 -2.94 8.59
C PRO A 140 11.01 -4.45 8.82
N ARG A 141 11.61 -4.86 9.94
CA ARG A 141 11.65 -6.27 10.34
C ARG A 141 10.24 -6.76 10.62
N SER A 142 9.78 -7.72 9.85
CA SER A 142 8.48 -8.37 10.06
C SER A 142 8.69 -9.72 10.76
N ARG A 143 8.07 -9.89 11.93
CA ARG A 143 8.08 -11.15 12.68
C ARG A 143 6.72 -11.80 12.56
N ARG A 144 6.72 -13.07 12.25
CA ARG A 144 5.47 -13.80 12.02
C ARG A 144 5.50 -15.17 12.71
N LEU A 145 4.40 -15.47 13.35
CA LEU A 145 4.07 -16.83 13.75
C LEU A 145 3.30 -17.50 12.60
N VAL A 146 3.69 -18.70 12.26
CA VAL A 146 2.95 -19.58 11.36
C VAL A 146 2.17 -20.54 12.24
N VAL A 147 0.86 -20.48 12.18
CA VAL A 147 -0.02 -21.30 13.00
C VAL A 147 -0.88 -22.22 12.14
N ALA A 148 -1.38 -23.31 12.71
CA ALA A 148 -2.35 -24.16 12.05
C ALA A 148 -3.59 -23.33 11.67
N SER A 149 -4.06 -23.47 10.44
CA SER A 149 -5.18 -22.67 9.97
C SER A 149 -6.49 -23.10 10.64
N TRP A 150 -7.26 -22.13 11.04
CA TRP A 150 -8.66 -22.32 11.45
C TRP A 150 -9.63 -22.15 10.28
N ARG A 151 -9.12 -21.84 9.07
CA ARG A 151 -9.93 -21.72 7.85
C ARG A 151 -9.75 -22.94 6.97
N TYR A 152 -10.85 -23.49 6.48
CA TYR A 152 -10.84 -24.69 5.63
C TYR A 152 -10.05 -24.55 4.33
N SER A 153 -9.85 -23.32 3.85
CA SER A 153 -9.18 -23.03 2.56
C SER A 153 -7.65 -23.05 2.64
N ARG A 154 -7.04 -23.07 3.81
CA ARG A 154 -5.58 -22.96 4.00
C ARG A 154 -5.08 -23.97 5.01
N ARG A 155 -3.81 -24.41 4.85
CA ARG A 155 -3.15 -25.28 5.83
C ARG A 155 -2.55 -24.52 7.01
N VAL A 156 -2.10 -23.31 6.77
CA VAL A 156 -1.45 -22.45 7.77
C VAL A 156 -1.83 -21.00 7.61
N GLU A 157 -1.85 -20.27 8.71
CA GLU A 157 -2.00 -18.81 8.75
C GLU A 157 -0.70 -18.16 9.20
N ARG A 158 -0.43 -16.96 8.69
CA ARG A 158 0.75 -16.18 9.03
C ARG A 158 0.34 -14.94 9.80
N ILE A 159 0.61 -14.92 11.09
CA ILE A 159 0.20 -13.86 12.01
C ILE A 159 1.41 -12.95 12.25
N ALA A 160 1.25 -11.67 12.01
CA ALA A 160 2.24 -10.67 12.39
C ALA A 160 2.17 -10.45 13.90
N VAL A 161 3.32 -10.48 14.57
CA VAL A 161 3.45 -10.31 16.01
C VAL A 161 4.58 -9.34 16.33
N ASP A 162 4.55 -8.75 17.52
CA ASP A 162 5.64 -7.95 18.04
C ASP A 162 6.87 -8.79 18.44
N GLN A 163 7.95 -8.15 18.89
CA GLN A 163 9.16 -8.83 19.33
C GLN A 163 8.89 -9.73 20.53
N ASN A 164 8.14 -9.23 21.51
CA ASN A 164 7.94 -9.92 22.78
C ASN A 164 7.13 -11.21 22.57
N ASP A 165 6.06 -11.14 21.78
CA ASP A 165 5.27 -12.32 21.43
C ASP A 165 6.05 -13.29 20.55
N PHE A 166 6.88 -12.79 19.61
CA PHE A 166 7.72 -13.64 18.80
C PHE A 166 8.73 -14.44 19.63
N ASP A 167 9.34 -13.84 20.64
CA ASP A 167 10.32 -14.50 21.51
C ASP A 167 9.63 -15.42 22.52
N ARG A 168 8.43 -15.05 22.97
CA ARG A 168 7.66 -15.73 24.01
C ARG A 168 7.11 -17.10 23.58
N PHE A 169 6.57 -17.21 22.35
CA PHE A 169 5.92 -18.43 21.89
C PHE A 169 6.90 -19.37 21.19
N GLN A 170 6.78 -20.68 21.43
CA GLN A 170 7.63 -21.71 20.85
C GLN A 170 6.87 -22.56 19.80
N ARG A 171 7.62 -23.26 18.94
CA ARG A 171 7.05 -24.20 18.00
C ARG A 171 6.37 -25.35 18.75
N GLY A 172 5.17 -25.73 18.33
CA GLY A 172 4.36 -26.78 18.97
C GLY A 172 3.52 -26.29 20.16
N GLU A 173 3.64 -25.00 20.54
CA GLU A 173 2.86 -24.41 21.63
C GLU A 173 1.46 -24.04 21.14
N ASP A 174 0.46 -24.33 21.97
CA ASP A 174 -0.91 -23.89 21.73
C ASP A 174 -1.09 -22.45 22.19
N ILE A 175 -1.77 -21.65 21.37
CA ILE A 175 -2.01 -20.23 21.58
C ILE A 175 -3.46 -19.87 21.31
N LEU A 176 -3.92 -18.76 21.87
CA LEU A 176 -5.20 -18.15 21.57
C LEU A 176 -4.96 -16.91 20.70
N VAL A 177 -5.38 -16.97 19.44
CA VAL A 177 -5.33 -15.84 18.52
C VAL A 177 -6.60 -15.04 18.66
N GLN A 178 -6.47 -13.77 19.02
CA GLN A 178 -7.59 -12.87 19.13
C GLN A 178 -7.80 -12.15 17.79
N VAL A 179 -8.95 -12.41 17.16
CA VAL A 179 -9.34 -11.87 15.87
C VAL A 179 -10.54 -10.96 16.04
N GLN A 180 -10.51 -9.82 15.42
CA GLN A 180 -11.64 -8.91 15.29
C GLN A 180 -12.14 -8.89 13.85
N LYS A 181 -13.46 -8.64 13.68
CA LYS A 181 -14.10 -8.69 12.37
C LYS A 181 -13.66 -7.57 11.44
N GLY A 182 -13.31 -6.40 12.01
CA GLY A 182 -13.04 -5.18 11.25
C GLY A 182 -14.31 -4.44 10.83
N ALA A 183 -14.28 -3.11 10.91
CA ALA A 183 -15.43 -2.26 10.53
C ALA A 183 -15.83 -2.43 9.06
N LEU A 184 -14.88 -2.73 8.19
CA LEU A 184 -15.08 -3.00 6.75
C LEU A 184 -15.16 -4.50 6.43
N SER A 185 -15.39 -5.35 7.45
CA SER A 185 -15.42 -6.81 7.32
C SER A 185 -14.09 -7.42 6.84
N VAL A 186 -12.96 -6.76 7.07
CA VAL A 186 -11.61 -7.30 6.88
C VAL A 186 -11.08 -7.77 8.23
N PRO A 187 -11.06 -9.09 8.51
CA PRO A 187 -10.63 -9.60 9.82
C PRO A 187 -9.16 -9.26 10.07
N TRP A 188 -8.85 -8.87 11.30
CA TRP A 188 -7.50 -8.53 11.72
C TRP A 188 -7.17 -9.12 13.10
N VAL A 189 -5.88 -9.35 13.35
CA VAL A 189 -5.39 -9.91 14.61
C VAL A 189 -5.14 -8.78 15.60
N SER A 190 -5.85 -8.81 16.73
CA SER A 190 -5.69 -7.81 17.80
C SER A 190 -4.75 -8.26 18.92
N GLY A 191 -4.38 -9.54 18.99
CA GLY A 191 -3.42 -10.05 19.97
C GLY A 191 -3.27 -11.56 19.93
N VAL A 192 -2.24 -12.05 20.63
CA VAL A 192 -1.94 -13.46 20.79
C VAL A 192 -1.72 -13.73 22.28
N TYR A 193 -2.34 -14.78 22.82
CA TYR A 193 -2.33 -15.11 24.25
C TYR A 193 -2.01 -16.57 24.46
N ARG A 194 -1.58 -16.91 25.67
CA ARG A 194 -1.54 -18.30 26.15
C ARG A 194 -2.94 -18.74 26.53
N PRO A 195 -3.28 -20.04 26.32
CA PRO A 195 -4.56 -20.60 26.74
C PRO A 195 -4.78 -20.54 28.26
#